data_38b8101dd8786fd6c91f0e0ebb0c1a3c
#
_entry.id   38b8101dd8786fd6c91f0e0ebb0c1a3c
#
_cell.length_a   1.000
_cell.length_b   1.000
_cell.length_c   1.000
_cell.angle_alpha   90.00
_cell.angle_beta   90.00
_cell.angle_gamma   90.00
#
_symmetry.space_group_name_H-M   'P 1'
#
loop_
_entity.id
_entity.type
_entity.pdbx_description
1 polymer ?
#
loop_
_entity_poly.entity_id
_entity_poly.type
_entity_poly.pdbx_seq_one_letter_code
_entity_poly.pdbx_strand_id
1 'polypeptide(L)'
;MQKLAIVGGGISGLSLAYYLQNDYEITVFEKDKWGGKAYTQKVGNYLFEEGVNGFLNNSPKTLELCEKIGIKPIKADENAKIRYIYDDKLIKLPSKPVEFLTSDIMSLKGKIRILKEFFIKPVCEREESVKEFAIRRLGKEFYRKMMIPMLAGIYASTPEITSMNAAFPKLKKIECEYGSLFKGLNKLKRGGEPTGELHSFEYGMSEFINKLKEKTKANFVIKEIKDVDELKDFDKIVIATEAYSASEILKKYEKLSDLLKKIPYNPVAIVGLDFESITPKSFGILTIKNKTLGILMDKYIFPNRNGIRAMLGGARYSEIKDLNEEEIIKTALDDIYEIIKNANPKITWLKLHKNAIPNYSLSHQKLVEDIFTEAEKFNIYLTGNAYNGISFNDCIKNSFELAERLKK
;
A
#
# COMPACT_ATOMS: atom_id res chain seq x y z
N MET A 1 35.83 3.17 -3.39
CA MET A 1 34.46 2.62 -3.50
C MET A 1 33.80 3.23 -4.71
N GLN A 2 32.95 2.48 -5.40
CA GLN A 2 32.13 3.04 -6.48
C GLN A 2 31.10 4.02 -5.91
N LYS A 3 30.78 5.07 -6.67
CA LYS A 3 29.80 6.08 -6.30
C LYS A 3 28.41 5.65 -6.75
N LEU A 4 27.44 5.64 -5.82
CA LEU A 4 26.06 5.26 -6.07
C LEU A 4 25.14 6.46 -5.81
N ALA A 5 24.39 6.88 -6.82
CA ALA A 5 23.29 7.82 -6.67
C ALA A 5 21.98 7.06 -6.41
N ILE A 6 21.24 7.47 -5.39
CA ILE A 6 19.87 7.02 -5.14
C ILE A 6 18.95 8.22 -5.20
N VAL A 7 18.01 8.24 -6.13
CA VAL A 7 17.03 9.32 -6.30
C VAL A 7 15.70 8.90 -5.69
N GLY A 8 15.30 9.60 -4.64
CA GLY A 8 14.10 9.32 -3.84
C GLY A 8 14.44 8.89 -2.41
N GLY A 9 14.14 9.75 -1.44
CA GLY A 9 14.36 9.55 -0.01
C GLY A 9 13.17 8.91 0.72
N GLY A 10 12.33 8.15 0.00
CA GLY A 10 11.28 7.31 0.58
C GLY A 10 11.84 6.03 1.21
N ILE A 11 10.95 5.19 1.75
CA ILE A 11 11.32 3.93 2.42
C ILE A 11 12.20 3.03 1.54
N SER A 12 11.93 2.96 0.23
CA SER A 12 12.70 2.11 -0.69
C SER A 12 14.13 2.62 -0.87
N GLY A 13 14.32 3.93 -1.13
CA GLY A 13 15.66 4.50 -1.31
C GLY A 13 16.47 4.48 -0.03
N LEU A 14 15.88 4.81 1.11
CA LEU A 14 16.57 4.80 2.42
C LEU A 14 16.94 3.38 2.85
N SER A 15 16.07 2.39 2.66
CA SER A 15 16.38 0.98 2.96
C SER A 15 17.51 0.46 2.06
N LEU A 16 17.48 0.80 0.78
CA LEU A 16 18.54 0.42 -0.15
C LEU A 16 19.88 1.03 0.26
N ALA A 17 19.89 2.33 0.59
CA ALA A 17 21.10 3.00 1.07
C ALA A 17 21.68 2.32 2.31
N TYR A 18 20.82 1.95 3.27
CA TYR A 18 21.24 1.22 4.46
C TYR A 18 21.88 -0.14 4.13
N TYR A 19 21.30 -0.90 3.21
CA TYR A 19 21.83 -2.22 2.85
C TYR A 19 23.14 -2.17 2.05
N LEU A 20 23.42 -1.06 1.36
CA LEU A 20 24.60 -0.86 0.53
C LEU A 20 25.68 0.04 1.14
N GLN A 21 25.48 0.58 2.33
CA GLN A 21 26.32 1.61 2.95
C GLN A 21 27.79 1.22 3.21
N ASN A 22 28.12 -0.06 3.16
CA ASN A 22 29.48 -0.54 3.31
C ASN A 22 30.13 -0.96 1.97
N ASP A 23 29.35 -0.98 0.87
CA ASP A 23 29.77 -1.45 -0.45
C ASP A 23 29.99 -0.28 -1.42
N TYR A 24 29.31 0.87 -1.19
CA TYR A 24 29.32 2.04 -2.08
C TYR A 24 29.51 3.34 -1.31
N GLU A 25 30.06 4.36 -2.00
CA GLU A 25 29.94 5.76 -1.61
C GLU A 25 28.59 6.30 -2.05
N ILE A 26 27.64 6.42 -1.12
CA ILE A 26 26.24 6.66 -1.47
C ILE A 26 25.88 8.14 -1.30
N THR A 27 25.19 8.70 -2.29
CA THR A 27 24.44 9.95 -2.16
C THR A 27 22.96 9.69 -2.43
N VAL A 28 22.11 10.05 -1.46
CA VAL A 28 20.64 9.98 -1.59
C VAL A 28 20.11 11.38 -1.85
N PHE A 29 19.38 11.54 -2.96
CA PHE A 29 18.72 12.78 -3.33
C PHE A 29 17.22 12.70 -3.02
N GLU A 30 16.69 13.72 -2.36
CA GLU A 30 15.26 13.88 -2.09
C GLU A 30 14.82 15.29 -2.43
N LYS A 31 13.68 15.44 -3.11
CA LYS A 31 13.23 16.75 -3.57
C LYS A 31 12.60 17.63 -2.49
N ASP A 32 12.00 17.02 -1.46
CA ASP A 32 11.20 17.74 -0.47
C ASP A 32 11.50 17.21 0.95
N LYS A 33 10.85 16.15 1.35
CA LYS A 33 10.92 15.60 2.71
C LYS A 33 11.25 14.11 2.73
N TRP A 34 12.04 13.71 3.70
CA TRP A 34 12.44 12.32 3.89
C TRP A 34 11.24 11.45 4.30
N GLY A 35 11.16 10.25 3.74
CA GLY A 35 10.13 9.26 4.04
C GLY A 35 9.06 9.13 2.97
N GLY A 36 8.88 10.13 2.10
CA GLY A 36 7.86 10.10 1.07
C GLY A 36 6.46 9.88 1.66
N LYS A 37 5.77 8.79 1.25
CA LYS A 37 4.43 8.43 1.77
C LYS A 37 4.44 7.76 3.15
N ALA A 38 5.60 7.39 3.68
CA ALA A 38 5.78 6.94 5.07
C ALA A 38 6.12 8.13 5.99
N TYR A 39 5.35 9.20 5.84
CA TYR A 39 5.50 10.44 6.59
C TYR A 39 4.34 10.64 7.55
N THR A 40 4.65 11.00 8.80
CA THR A 40 3.67 11.32 9.84
C THR A 40 3.59 12.82 10.01
N GLN A 41 2.42 13.39 9.73
CA GLN A 41 2.15 14.82 9.93
C GLN A 41 1.64 15.05 11.35
N LYS A 42 2.30 15.93 12.09
CA LYS A 42 1.82 16.41 13.38
C LYS A 42 0.99 17.68 13.20
N VAL A 43 -0.24 17.66 13.72
CA VAL A 43 -1.15 18.81 13.73
C VAL A 43 -1.71 18.98 15.14
N GLY A 44 -1.20 19.94 15.89
CA GLY A 44 -1.54 20.06 17.31
C GLY A 44 -1.24 18.77 18.09
N ASN A 45 -2.27 18.16 18.66
CA ASN A 45 -2.19 16.89 19.39
C ASN A 45 -2.44 15.65 18.52
N TYR A 46 -2.60 15.82 17.20
CA TYR A 46 -2.88 14.73 16.28
C TYR A 46 -1.62 14.30 15.54
N LEU A 47 -1.50 13.00 15.31
CA LEU A 47 -0.52 12.40 14.41
C LEU A 47 -1.28 11.72 13.26
N PHE A 48 -1.12 12.25 12.04
CA PHE A 48 -1.74 11.73 10.83
C PHE A 48 -0.69 11.10 9.91
N GLU A 49 -0.93 9.88 9.48
CA GLU A 49 -0.10 9.25 8.46
C GLU A 49 -0.52 9.72 7.07
N GLU A 50 0.41 10.22 6.27
CA GLU A 50 0.14 10.66 4.90
C GLU A 50 -0.07 9.50 3.90
N GLY A 51 0.18 8.28 4.30
CA GLY A 51 0.00 7.10 3.46
C GLY A 51 0.05 5.82 4.27
N VAL A 52 1.24 5.39 4.66
CA VAL A 52 1.46 4.13 5.37
C VAL A 52 1.04 4.26 6.83
N ASN A 53 0.10 3.41 7.27
CA ASN A 53 -0.38 3.41 8.66
C ASN A 53 0.45 2.53 9.60
N GLY A 54 1.08 1.52 9.05
CA GLY A 54 1.83 0.51 9.75
C GLY A 54 2.16 -0.65 8.83
N PHE A 55 2.64 -1.74 9.40
CA PHE A 55 3.04 -2.94 8.66
C PHE A 55 2.67 -4.21 9.43
N LEU A 56 2.58 -5.33 8.73
CA LEU A 56 2.36 -6.62 9.35
C LEU A 56 3.69 -7.23 9.80
N ASN A 57 3.75 -7.78 11.01
CA ASN A 57 4.98 -8.36 11.58
C ASN A 57 5.35 -9.75 10.99
N ASN A 58 4.71 -10.15 9.89
CA ASN A 58 5.01 -11.40 9.18
C ASN A 58 6.06 -11.23 8.07
N SER A 59 6.78 -10.11 8.03
CA SER A 59 7.89 -9.86 7.11
C SER A 59 9.22 -9.89 7.85
N PRO A 60 10.04 -10.96 7.71
CA PRO A 60 11.32 -11.06 8.40
C PRO A 60 12.26 -9.89 8.13
N LYS A 61 12.32 -9.42 6.87
CA LYS A 61 13.23 -8.34 6.49
C LYS A 61 12.91 -7.01 7.16
N THR A 62 11.65 -6.72 7.38
CA THR A 62 11.23 -5.50 8.10
C THR A 62 11.61 -5.58 9.57
N LEU A 63 11.38 -6.73 10.22
CA LEU A 63 11.73 -6.93 11.63
C LEU A 63 13.25 -6.92 11.84
N GLU A 64 14.01 -7.60 10.97
CA GLU A 64 15.49 -7.56 10.98
C GLU A 64 16.01 -6.12 10.83
N LEU A 65 15.39 -5.33 9.95
CA LEU A 65 15.80 -3.94 9.76
C LEU A 65 15.47 -3.10 11.01
N CYS A 66 14.29 -3.28 11.62
CA CYS A 66 13.94 -2.62 12.89
C CYS A 66 14.99 -2.91 13.99
N GLU A 67 15.37 -4.17 14.15
CA GLU A 67 16.38 -4.60 15.11
C GLU A 67 17.74 -3.95 14.83
N LYS A 68 18.21 -4.01 13.59
CA LYS A 68 19.50 -3.46 13.16
C LYS A 68 19.63 -1.95 13.36
N ILE A 69 18.54 -1.20 13.14
CA ILE A 69 18.55 0.25 13.37
C ILE A 69 18.20 0.63 14.82
N GLY A 70 17.87 -0.35 15.67
CA GLY A 70 17.58 -0.14 17.09
C GLY A 70 16.25 0.53 17.36
N ILE A 71 15.19 0.23 16.57
CA ILE A 71 13.84 0.73 16.79
C ILE A 71 12.89 -0.43 17.11
N LYS A 72 12.02 -0.24 18.10
CA LYS A 72 11.06 -1.26 18.51
C LYS A 72 9.65 -0.93 17.98
N PRO A 73 9.08 -1.77 17.12
CA PRO A 73 7.69 -1.61 16.70
C PRO A 73 6.72 -1.80 17.87
N ILE A 74 5.64 -1.04 17.88
CA ILE A 74 4.52 -1.20 18.80
C ILE A 74 3.40 -1.98 18.11
N LYS A 75 2.80 -2.92 18.83
CA LYS A 75 1.65 -3.67 18.36
C LYS A 75 0.40 -2.79 18.43
N ALA A 76 -0.45 -2.88 17.41
CA ALA A 76 -1.76 -2.25 17.43
C ALA A 76 -2.68 -2.88 18.50
N ASP A 77 -3.60 -2.08 19.02
CA ASP A 77 -4.64 -2.50 19.94
C ASP A 77 -5.51 -3.61 19.33
N GLU A 78 -6.20 -4.38 20.19
CA GLU A 78 -7.11 -5.45 19.76
C GLU A 78 -8.24 -4.94 18.84
N ASN A 79 -8.63 -3.66 18.95
CA ASN A 79 -9.58 -3.04 18.04
C ASN A 79 -9.11 -3.06 16.58
N ALA A 80 -7.82 -3.17 16.31
CA ALA A 80 -7.29 -3.33 14.96
C ALA A 80 -7.75 -4.60 14.24
N LYS A 81 -8.24 -5.59 14.99
CA LYS A 81 -8.81 -6.84 14.43
C LYS A 81 -10.27 -6.66 14.01
N ILE A 82 -10.94 -5.60 14.46
CA ILE A 82 -12.35 -5.33 14.20
C ILE A 82 -12.45 -4.41 12.99
N ARG A 83 -13.17 -4.81 11.98
CA ARG A 83 -13.41 -4.03 10.77
C ARG A 83 -14.88 -4.08 10.40
N TYR A 84 -15.35 -3.02 9.76
CA TYR A 84 -16.70 -2.93 9.24
C TYR A 84 -16.70 -2.68 7.74
N ILE A 85 -17.77 -3.10 7.10
CA ILE A 85 -18.12 -2.70 5.73
C ILE A 85 -19.44 -1.93 5.80
N TYR A 86 -19.51 -0.82 5.08
CA TYR A 86 -20.74 -0.08 4.87
C TYR A 86 -21.37 -0.45 3.52
N ASP A 87 -22.58 -1.04 3.58
CA ASP A 87 -23.45 -1.38 2.44
C ASP A 87 -24.88 -1.04 2.87
N ASP A 88 -25.23 0.26 2.82
CA ASP A 88 -26.45 0.87 3.37
C ASP A 88 -26.62 0.73 4.91
N LYS A 89 -25.87 -0.17 5.53
CA LYS A 89 -25.71 -0.36 6.98
C LYS A 89 -24.30 -0.82 7.31
N LEU A 90 -23.89 -0.60 8.57
CA LEU A 90 -22.60 -1.13 9.06
C LEU A 90 -22.72 -2.64 9.32
N ILE A 91 -21.84 -3.41 8.68
CA ILE A 91 -21.74 -4.86 8.82
C ILE A 91 -20.35 -5.19 9.35
N LYS A 92 -20.27 -5.84 10.52
CA LYS A 92 -18.99 -6.28 11.05
C LYS A 92 -18.40 -7.39 10.18
N LEU A 93 -17.13 -7.23 9.80
CA LEU A 93 -16.40 -8.28 9.10
C LEU A 93 -16.13 -9.46 10.05
N PRO A 94 -16.52 -10.69 9.69
CA PRO A 94 -16.23 -11.85 10.49
C PRO A 94 -14.73 -12.17 10.48
N SER A 95 -14.17 -12.41 11.66
CA SER A 95 -12.76 -12.77 11.84
C SER A 95 -12.52 -14.28 11.86
N LYS A 96 -13.58 -15.07 12.07
CA LYS A 96 -13.54 -16.54 12.19
C LYS A 96 -14.54 -17.20 11.24
N PRO A 97 -14.30 -18.45 10.79
CA PRO A 97 -15.22 -19.17 9.92
C PRO A 97 -16.64 -19.32 10.50
N VAL A 98 -16.76 -19.54 11.80
CA VAL A 98 -18.07 -19.64 12.47
C VAL A 98 -18.82 -18.31 12.43
N GLU A 99 -18.13 -17.21 12.72
CA GLU A 99 -18.70 -15.86 12.63
C GLU A 99 -19.14 -15.55 11.18
N PHE A 100 -18.39 -16.02 10.17
CA PHE A 100 -18.77 -15.86 8.77
C PHE A 100 -20.09 -16.59 8.46
N LEU A 101 -20.26 -17.80 8.95
CA LEU A 101 -21.48 -18.57 8.72
C LEU A 101 -22.72 -17.92 9.36
N THR A 102 -22.57 -17.30 10.53
CA THR A 102 -23.67 -16.66 11.28
C THR A 102 -23.88 -15.18 10.94
N SER A 103 -22.93 -14.53 10.27
CA SER A 103 -22.98 -13.09 9.95
C SER A 103 -23.98 -12.77 8.83
N ASP A 104 -24.48 -11.53 8.81
CA ASP A 104 -25.35 -10.99 7.75
C ASP A 104 -24.59 -10.46 6.54
N ILE A 105 -23.27 -10.71 6.47
CA ILE A 105 -22.45 -10.14 5.40
C ILE A 105 -22.83 -10.69 4.03
N MET A 106 -23.31 -11.93 3.97
CA MET A 106 -23.74 -12.59 2.74
C MET A 106 -25.01 -13.41 2.96
N SER A 107 -25.79 -13.54 1.88
CA SER A 107 -26.94 -14.43 1.84
C SER A 107 -26.52 -15.89 2.02
N LEU A 108 -27.46 -16.74 2.44
CA LEU A 108 -27.21 -18.17 2.54
C LEU A 108 -26.79 -18.77 1.17
N LYS A 109 -27.40 -18.30 0.07
CA LYS A 109 -27.02 -18.70 -1.30
C LYS A 109 -25.56 -18.32 -1.60
N GLY A 110 -25.15 -17.12 -1.21
CA GLY A 110 -23.76 -16.65 -1.35
C GLY A 110 -22.77 -17.49 -0.57
N LYS A 111 -23.09 -17.82 0.69
CA LYS A 111 -22.25 -18.70 1.53
C LYS A 111 -22.11 -20.10 0.94
N ILE A 112 -23.22 -20.71 0.46
CA ILE A 112 -23.19 -22.01 -0.24
C ILE A 112 -22.37 -21.92 -1.53
N ARG A 113 -22.48 -20.80 -2.27
CA ARG A 113 -21.70 -20.59 -3.52
C ARG A 113 -20.18 -20.62 -3.25
N ILE A 114 -19.72 -20.09 -2.10
CA ILE A 114 -18.30 -20.12 -1.70
C ILE A 114 -17.82 -21.58 -1.52
N LEU A 115 -18.64 -22.47 -0.97
CA LEU A 115 -18.25 -23.88 -0.79
C LEU A 115 -17.97 -24.59 -2.13
N LYS A 116 -18.55 -24.12 -3.23
CA LYS A 116 -18.24 -24.66 -4.58
C LYS A 116 -16.81 -24.38 -5.02
N GLU A 117 -16.08 -23.50 -4.33
CA GLU A 117 -14.67 -23.17 -4.61
C GLU A 117 -13.78 -24.44 -4.70
N PHE A 118 -14.05 -25.43 -3.86
CA PHE A 118 -13.33 -26.71 -3.85
C PHE A 118 -13.37 -27.45 -5.20
N PHE A 119 -14.37 -27.20 -6.03
CA PHE A 119 -14.63 -27.89 -7.30
C PHE A 119 -14.31 -27.03 -8.52
N ILE A 120 -13.91 -25.76 -8.32
CA ILE A 120 -13.57 -24.86 -9.42
C ILE A 120 -12.17 -25.18 -9.91
N LYS A 121 -12.03 -25.44 -11.21
CA LYS A 121 -10.72 -25.67 -11.82
C LYS A 121 -9.82 -24.44 -11.70
N PRO A 122 -8.50 -24.63 -11.38
CA PRO A 122 -7.55 -23.53 -11.36
C PRO A 122 -7.36 -22.96 -12.78
N VAL A 123 -7.04 -21.66 -12.83
CA VAL A 123 -6.66 -20.96 -14.07
C VAL A 123 -5.26 -20.40 -13.84
N CYS A 124 -4.24 -20.99 -14.43
CA CYS A 124 -2.83 -20.66 -14.15
C CYS A 124 -2.11 -20.00 -15.33
N GLU A 125 -2.53 -20.33 -16.55
CA GLU A 125 -1.84 -19.93 -17.78
C GLU A 125 -2.25 -18.55 -18.30
N ARG A 126 -3.40 -18.04 -17.87
CA ARG A 126 -3.87 -16.71 -18.27
C ARG A 126 -3.94 -15.74 -17.09
N GLU A 127 -3.72 -14.50 -17.39
CA GLU A 127 -3.98 -13.42 -16.46
C GLU A 127 -5.48 -13.18 -16.28
N GLU A 128 -5.89 -12.85 -15.08
CA GLU A 128 -7.28 -12.50 -14.72
C GLU A 128 -7.30 -11.18 -13.96
N SER A 129 -8.36 -10.39 -14.15
CA SER A 129 -8.67 -9.31 -13.23
C SER A 129 -9.10 -9.86 -11.87
N VAL A 130 -8.97 -9.04 -10.83
CA VAL A 130 -9.47 -9.40 -9.47
C VAL A 130 -10.96 -9.72 -9.51
N LYS A 131 -11.74 -9.04 -10.38
CA LYS A 131 -13.17 -9.31 -10.59
C LYS A 131 -13.41 -10.70 -11.16
N GLU A 132 -12.72 -11.04 -12.26
CA GLU A 132 -12.89 -12.36 -12.92
C GLU A 132 -12.54 -13.49 -11.97
N PHE A 133 -11.41 -13.37 -11.28
CA PHE A 133 -10.97 -14.32 -10.27
C PHE A 133 -11.99 -14.47 -9.14
N ALA A 134 -12.46 -13.37 -8.54
CA ALA A 134 -13.38 -13.40 -7.42
C ALA A 134 -14.74 -14.01 -7.81
N ILE A 135 -15.30 -13.62 -8.96
CA ILE A 135 -16.58 -14.16 -9.44
C ILE A 135 -16.47 -15.64 -9.75
N ARG A 136 -15.40 -16.04 -10.44
CA ARG A 136 -15.15 -17.43 -10.82
C ARG A 136 -14.97 -18.32 -9.58
N ARG A 137 -14.12 -17.91 -8.63
CA ARG A 137 -13.80 -18.68 -7.43
C ARG A 137 -14.86 -18.61 -6.35
N LEU A 138 -15.28 -17.41 -5.98
CA LEU A 138 -16.04 -17.15 -4.76
C LEU A 138 -17.48 -16.67 -5.03
N GLY A 139 -17.78 -16.25 -6.25
CA GLY A 139 -19.11 -15.83 -6.68
C GLY A 139 -19.37 -14.33 -6.62
N LYS A 140 -20.44 -13.88 -7.31
CA LYS A 140 -20.78 -12.46 -7.50
C LYS A 140 -21.03 -11.70 -6.19
N GLU A 141 -21.64 -12.36 -5.19
CA GLU A 141 -21.95 -11.69 -3.93
C GLU A 141 -20.68 -11.44 -3.11
N PHE A 142 -19.75 -12.41 -3.05
CA PHE A 142 -18.45 -12.24 -2.43
C PHE A 142 -17.64 -11.14 -3.12
N TYR A 143 -17.64 -11.15 -4.45
CA TYR A 143 -17.00 -10.09 -5.23
C TYR A 143 -17.51 -8.71 -4.81
N ARG A 144 -18.85 -8.50 -4.80
CA ARG A 144 -19.44 -7.20 -4.48
C ARG A 144 -19.17 -6.78 -3.03
N LYS A 145 -19.40 -7.68 -2.08
CA LYS A 145 -19.42 -7.34 -0.65
C LYS A 145 -18.03 -7.39 0.02
N MET A 146 -17.09 -8.13 -0.55
CA MET A 146 -15.78 -8.34 0.07
C MET A 146 -14.64 -7.81 -0.80
N MET A 147 -14.60 -8.16 -2.10
CA MET A 147 -13.45 -7.80 -2.93
C MET A 147 -13.42 -6.32 -3.32
N ILE A 148 -14.58 -5.73 -3.65
CA ILE A 148 -14.66 -4.31 -3.98
C ILE A 148 -14.12 -3.44 -2.82
N PRO A 149 -14.66 -3.50 -1.59
CA PRO A 149 -14.17 -2.65 -0.50
C PRO A 149 -12.75 -3.01 -0.06
N MET A 150 -12.36 -4.27 -0.10
CA MET A 150 -11.00 -4.68 0.24
C MET A 150 -9.97 -4.08 -0.73
N LEU A 151 -10.21 -4.21 -2.03
CA LEU A 151 -9.29 -3.67 -3.03
C LEU A 151 -9.23 -2.15 -2.99
N ALA A 152 -10.37 -1.48 -2.79
CA ALA A 152 -10.42 -0.04 -2.62
C ALA A 152 -9.59 0.43 -1.41
N GLY A 153 -9.65 -0.31 -0.29
CA GLY A 153 -8.87 0.02 0.91
C GLY A 153 -7.38 -0.25 0.80
N ILE A 154 -6.94 -1.16 -0.08
CA ILE A 154 -5.52 -1.52 -0.25
C ILE A 154 -4.88 -0.74 -1.41
N TYR A 155 -5.53 -0.75 -2.58
CA TYR A 155 -4.98 -0.21 -3.83
C TYR A 155 -5.64 1.10 -4.28
N ALA A 156 -6.66 1.57 -3.55
CA ALA A 156 -7.54 2.65 -4.01
C ALA A 156 -8.03 2.41 -5.46
N SER A 157 -8.22 1.14 -5.84
CA SER A 157 -8.54 0.70 -7.19
C SER A 157 -9.87 -0.06 -7.25
N THR A 158 -10.26 -0.47 -8.45
CA THR A 158 -11.43 -1.33 -8.67
C THR A 158 -11.01 -2.70 -9.19
N PRO A 159 -11.76 -3.77 -8.86
CA PRO A 159 -11.39 -5.13 -9.24
C PRO A 159 -11.43 -5.40 -10.74
N GLU A 160 -12.08 -4.54 -11.52
CA GLU A 160 -12.19 -4.64 -12.98
C GLU A 160 -10.87 -4.39 -13.68
N ILE A 161 -10.12 -3.41 -13.19
CA ILE A 161 -8.90 -2.93 -13.84
C ILE A 161 -7.61 -3.44 -13.18
N THR A 162 -7.72 -4.13 -12.05
CA THR A 162 -6.57 -4.61 -11.29
C THR A 162 -6.28 -6.08 -11.61
N SER A 163 -5.02 -6.39 -11.93
CA SER A 163 -4.52 -7.73 -12.17
C SER A 163 -4.50 -8.56 -10.88
N MET A 164 -5.10 -9.74 -10.91
CA MET A 164 -5.02 -10.69 -9.81
C MET A 164 -3.58 -11.19 -9.58
N ASN A 165 -2.87 -11.42 -10.69
CA ASN A 165 -1.50 -11.93 -10.68
C ASN A 165 -0.52 -10.93 -10.03
N ALA A 166 -0.68 -9.65 -10.35
CA ALA A 166 0.20 -8.59 -9.85
C ALA A 166 -0.18 -8.14 -8.41
N ALA A 167 -1.48 -7.98 -8.14
CA ALA A 167 -1.93 -7.46 -6.84
C ALA A 167 -1.95 -8.53 -5.73
N PHE A 168 -2.27 -9.79 -6.07
CA PHE A 168 -2.38 -10.89 -5.11
C PHE A 168 -1.64 -12.16 -5.55
N PRO A 169 -0.32 -12.06 -5.86
CA PRO A 169 0.45 -13.18 -6.40
C PRO A 169 0.43 -14.43 -5.50
N LYS A 170 0.40 -14.24 -4.17
CA LYS A 170 0.31 -15.36 -3.21
C LYS A 170 -0.99 -16.13 -3.36
N LEU A 171 -2.14 -15.45 -3.54
CA LEU A 171 -3.43 -16.14 -3.72
C LEU A 171 -3.47 -16.88 -5.07
N LYS A 172 -2.89 -16.29 -6.11
CA LYS A 172 -2.78 -16.93 -7.43
C LYS A 172 -1.90 -18.17 -7.38
N LYS A 173 -0.76 -18.08 -6.69
CA LYS A 173 0.13 -19.21 -6.43
C LYS A 173 -0.59 -20.34 -5.67
N ILE A 174 -1.33 -20.01 -4.61
CA ILE A 174 -2.14 -20.97 -3.86
C ILE A 174 -3.16 -21.67 -4.75
N GLU A 175 -3.86 -20.94 -5.62
CA GLU A 175 -4.77 -21.53 -6.59
C GLU A 175 -4.08 -22.57 -7.46
N CYS A 176 -2.91 -22.22 -8.02
CA CYS A 176 -2.20 -23.07 -8.97
C CYS A 176 -1.57 -24.30 -8.30
N GLU A 177 -0.99 -24.14 -7.09
CA GLU A 177 -0.33 -25.25 -6.39
C GLU A 177 -1.30 -26.23 -5.75
N TYR A 178 -2.42 -25.73 -5.21
CA TYR A 178 -3.35 -26.57 -4.43
C TYR A 178 -4.72 -26.80 -5.13
N GLY A 179 -4.97 -26.15 -6.25
CA GLY A 179 -6.23 -26.21 -6.99
C GLY A 179 -7.40 -25.53 -6.28
N SER A 180 -7.23 -25.12 -5.02
CA SER A 180 -8.26 -24.52 -4.18
C SER A 180 -7.62 -23.58 -3.14
N LEU A 181 -8.22 -22.39 -2.96
CA LEU A 181 -7.80 -21.43 -1.94
C LEU A 181 -7.95 -22.01 -0.53
N PHE A 182 -9.05 -22.68 -0.25
CA PHE A 182 -9.29 -23.25 1.08
C PHE A 182 -8.32 -24.37 1.42
N LYS A 183 -8.02 -25.26 0.46
CA LYS A 183 -7.03 -26.33 0.64
C LYS A 183 -5.66 -25.74 0.94
N GLY A 184 -5.21 -24.78 0.11
CA GLY A 184 -3.91 -24.16 0.27
C GLY A 184 -3.77 -23.35 1.54
N LEU A 185 -4.72 -22.47 1.87
CA LEU A 185 -4.72 -21.69 3.10
C LEU A 185 -4.73 -22.56 4.37
N ASN A 186 -5.47 -23.68 4.34
CA ASN A 186 -5.48 -24.62 5.47
C ASN A 186 -4.12 -25.31 5.62
N LYS A 187 -3.46 -25.67 4.52
CA LYS A 187 -2.12 -26.28 4.54
C LYS A 187 -1.07 -25.29 5.07
N LEU A 188 -1.10 -24.03 4.62
CA LEU A 188 -0.21 -22.99 5.10
C LEU A 188 -0.38 -22.68 6.58
N LYS A 189 -1.63 -22.63 7.09
CA LYS A 189 -1.90 -22.49 8.54
C LYS A 189 -1.30 -23.63 9.37
N ARG A 190 -1.41 -24.86 8.89
CA ARG A 190 -0.81 -26.03 9.55
C ARG A 190 0.73 -26.00 9.49
N GLY A 191 1.29 -25.35 8.48
CA GLY A 191 2.71 -25.10 8.35
C GLY A 191 3.28 -24.01 9.25
N GLY A 192 2.43 -23.35 10.06
CA GLY A 192 2.86 -22.34 11.04
C GLY A 192 3.18 -20.96 10.44
N GLU A 193 2.77 -20.67 9.21
CA GLU A 193 2.94 -19.32 8.67
C GLU A 193 2.17 -18.29 9.53
N PRO A 194 2.85 -17.24 10.04
CA PRO A 194 2.22 -16.23 10.88
C PRO A 194 1.19 -15.42 10.08
N THR A 195 0.01 -15.23 10.65
CA THR A 195 -1.05 -14.42 10.04
C THR A 195 -0.73 -12.93 10.02
N GLY A 196 0.32 -12.50 10.70
CA GLY A 196 0.75 -11.11 10.83
C GLY A 196 -0.19 -10.28 11.71
N GLU A 197 0.39 -9.56 12.65
CA GLU A 197 -0.30 -8.56 13.46
C GLU A 197 0.14 -7.18 12.99
N LEU A 198 -0.79 -6.22 13.04
CA LEU A 198 -0.48 -4.85 12.66
C LEU A 198 0.45 -4.20 13.71
N HIS A 199 1.54 -3.63 13.23
CA HIS A 199 2.51 -2.88 14.00
C HIS A 199 2.74 -1.50 13.40
N SER A 200 3.17 -0.57 14.22
CA SER A 200 3.63 0.76 13.83
C SER A 200 4.70 1.24 14.80
N PHE A 201 4.95 2.55 14.87
CA PHE A 201 5.88 3.15 15.83
C PHE A 201 5.14 4.17 16.70
N GLU A 202 5.67 4.45 17.89
CA GLU A 202 5.01 5.27 18.91
C GLU A 202 4.63 6.66 18.40
N TYR A 203 5.55 7.29 17.65
CA TYR A 203 5.35 8.63 17.07
C TYR A 203 5.05 8.59 15.56
N GLY A 204 4.58 7.45 15.06
CA GLY A 204 4.21 7.26 13.66
C GLY A 204 5.34 6.74 12.77
N MET A 205 5.04 6.59 11.49
CA MET A 205 5.99 5.99 10.55
C MET A 205 7.25 6.85 10.31
N SER A 206 7.16 8.16 10.51
CA SER A 206 8.33 9.05 10.44
C SER A 206 9.42 8.71 11.45
N GLU A 207 9.07 8.11 12.59
CA GLU A 207 10.05 7.67 13.59
C GLU A 207 11.02 6.64 13.00
N PHE A 208 10.49 5.64 12.28
CA PHE A 208 11.31 4.67 11.58
C PHE A 208 12.19 5.32 10.50
N ILE A 209 11.62 6.20 9.70
CA ILE A 209 12.34 6.91 8.63
C ILE A 209 13.52 7.70 9.20
N ASN A 210 13.29 8.45 10.27
CA ASN A 210 14.34 9.24 10.92
C ASN A 210 15.43 8.35 11.49
N LYS A 211 15.05 7.24 12.15
CA LYS A 211 16.00 6.28 12.70
C LYS A 211 16.80 5.56 11.63
N LEU A 212 16.16 5.17 10.54
CA LEU A 212 16.83 4.56 9.41
C LEU A 212 17.86 5.50 8.80
N LYS A 213 17.49 6.77 8.58
CA LYS A 213 18.40 7.79 8.07
C LYS A 213 19.58 8.04 9.02
N GLU A 214 19.32 8.14 10.33
CA GLU A 214 20.38 8.29 11.37
C GLU A 214 21.40 7.15 11.31
N LYS A 215 20.96 5.92 11.07
CA LYS A 215 21.80 4.72 11.06
C LYS A 215 22.42 4.40 9.71
N THR A 216 22.15 5.19 8.69
CA THR A 216 22.66 4.98 7.32
C THR A 216 23.85 5.90 7.03
N LYS A 217 24.98 5.31 6.65
CA LYS A 217 26.18 6.03 6.20
C LYS A 217 26.00 6.43 4.74
N ALA A 218 25.46 7.61 4.50
CA ALA A 218 25.29 8.17 3.17
C ALA A 218 25.32 9.69 3.20
N ASN A 219 25.60 10.32 2.07
CA ASN A 219 25.38 11.75 1.89
C ASN A 219 23.89 11.99 1.56
N PHE A 220 23.20 12.78 2.37
CA PHE A 220 21.78 13.09 2.21
C PHE A 220 21.60 14.51 1.71
N VAL A 221 21.06 14.65 0.48
CA VAL A 221 20.94 15.92 -0.22
C VAL A 221 19.47 16.23 -0.53
N ILE A 222 18.98 17.38 -0.03
CA ILE A 222 17.68 17.90 -0.48
C ILE A 222 17.91 18.62 -1.81
N LYS A 223 17.60 17.91 -2.88
CA LYS A 223 17.68 18.39 -4.27
C LYS A 223 16.75 17.59 -5.15
N GLU A 224 15.93 18.28 -5.94
CA GLU A 224 15.18 17.67 -7.03
C GLU A 224 16.11 17.34 -8.21
N ILE A 225 16.19 16.06 -8.57
CA ILE A 225 16.84 15.61 -9.81
C ILE A 225 15.79 15.61 -10.92
N LYS A 226 16.02 16.42 -11.95
CA LYS A 226 15.10 16.58 -13.10
C LYS A 226 15.56 15.86 -14.35
N ASP A 227 16.86 15.54 -14.41
CA ASP A 227 17.45 14.85 -15.54
C ASP A 227 18.55 13.90 -15.07
N VAL A 228 18.63 12.74 -15.69
CA VAL A 228 19.64 11.72 -15.35
C VAL A 228 21.07 12.21 -15.61
N ASP A 229 21.26 13.17 -16.51
CA ASP A 229 22.58 13.74 -16.79
C ASP A 229 23.17 14.53 -15.59
N GLU A 230 22.34 14.92 -14.62
CA GLU A 230 22.82 15.47 -13.34
C GLU A 230 23.59 14.46 -12.49
N LEU A 231 23.49 13.15 -12.82
CA LEU A 231 24.08 12.03 -12.08
C LEU A 231 25.25 11.37 -12.82
N LYS A 232 25.79 12.02 -13.86
CA LYS A 232 26.86 11.45 -14.72
C LYS A 232 28.17 11.13 -13.98
N ASP A 233 28.38 11.74 -12.81
CA ASP A 233 29.60 11.52 -11.99
C ASP A 233 29.47 10.32 -11.03
N PHE A 234 28.36 9.57 -11.11
CA PHE A 234 28.11 8.35 -10.35
C PHE A 234 28.28 7.12 -11.23
N ASP A 235 28.88 6.07 -10.65
CA ASP A 235 29.12 4.81 -11.37
C ASP A 235 27.84 3.99 -11.57
N LYS A 236 26.91 4.10 -10.61
CA LYS A 236 25.57 3.45 -10.66
C LYS A 236 24.48 4.42 -10.22
N ILE A 237 23.32 4.25 -10.82
CA ILE A 237 22.14 5.10 -10.54
C ILE A 237 20.97 4.21 -10.19
N VAL A 238 20.35 4.50 -9.04
CA VAL A 238 19.07 3.89 -8.64
C VAL A 238 18.00 4.97 -8.56
N ILE A 239 16.89 4.75 -9.26
CA ILE A 239 15.70 5.60 -9.17
C ILE A 239 14.68 4.91 -8.26
N ALA A 240 14.43 5.51 -7.11
CA ALA A 240 13.52 5.03 -6.06
C ALA A 240 12.30 5.95 -5.89
N THR A 241 11.97 6.70 -6.94
CA THR A 241 10.79 7.58 -7.00
C THR A 241 9.58 6.85 -7.57
N GLU A 242 8.43 7.52 -7.59
CA GLU A 242 7.26 7.04 -8.32
C GLU A 242 7.56 6.94 -9.83
N ALA A 243 6.91 6.00 -10.53
CA ALA A 243 7.18 5.71 -11.94
C ALA A 243 6.99 6.94 -12.86
N TYR A 244 5.99 7.79 -12.59
CA TYR A 244 5.80 9.03 -13.36
C TYR A 244 6.94 10.03 -13.14
N SER A 245 7.51 10.13 -11.95
CA SER A 245 8.69 10.95 -11.70
C SER A 245 9.94 10.33 -12.32
N ALA A 246 10.08 9.00 -12.22
CA ALA A 246 11.17 8.28 -12.89
C ALA A 246 11.15 8.48 -14.41
N SER A 247 9.97 8.50 -15.03
CA SER A 247 9.83 8.73 -16.49
C SER A 247 10.36 10.10 -16.91
N GLU A 248 10.11 11.14 -16.11
CA GLU A 248 10.61 12.49 -16.39
C GLU A 248 12.13 12.60 -16.22
N ILE A 249 12.68 12.01 -15.15
CA ILE A 249 14.13 11.98 -14.91
C ILE A 249 14.85 11.23 -16.03
N LEU A 250 14.23 10.16 -16.54
CA LEU A 250 14.79 9.27 -17.55
C LEU A 250 14.33 9.58 -18.98
N LYS A 251 13.81 10.80 -19.24
CA LYS A 251 13.26 11.19 -20.55
C LYS A 251 14.23 11.05 -21.71
N LYS A 252 15.54 11.14 -21.46
CA LYS A 252 16.62 10.89 -22.42
C LYS A 252 16.56 9.46 -22.99
N TYR A 253 16.07 8.50 -22.22
CA TYR A 253 15.87 7.11 -22.63
C TYR A 253 14.40 6.91 -23.01
N GLU A 254 14.01 7.41 -24.20
CA GLU A 254 12.62 7.53 -24.65
C GLU A 254 11.81 6.26 -24.39
N LYS A 255 12.31 5.09 -24.81
CA LYS A 255 11.59 3.82 -24.63
C LYS A 255 11.36 3.48 -23.17
N LEU A 256 12.34 3.70 -22.30
CA LEU A 256 12.21 3.46 -20.85
C LEU A 256 11.21 4.43 -20.23
N SER A 257 11.31 5.71 -20.57
CA SER A 257 10.39 6.75 -20.13
C SER A 257 8.94 6.41 -20.52
N ASP A 258 8.71 5.99 -21.76
CA ASP A 258 7.37 5.63 -22.24
C ASP A 258 6.81 4.36 -21.58
N LEU A 259 7.66 3.40 -21.25
CA LEU A 259 7.23 2.23 -20.46
C LEU A 259 6.82 2.64 -19.04
N LEU A 260 7.60 3.51 -18.38
CA LEU A 260 7.30 4.01 -17.03
C LEU A 260 5.99 4.79 -16.97
N LYS A 261 5.68 5.61 -17.98
CA LYS A 261 4.42 6.37 -18.12
C LYS A 261 3.18 5.47 -18.18
N LYS A 262 3.34 4.20 -18.59
CA LYS A 262 2.23 3.24 -18.67
C LYS A 262 1.75 2.73 -17.31
N ILE A 263 2.49 2.97 -16.23
CA ILE A 263 2.04 2.61 -14.87
C ILE A 263 1.04 3.67 -14.39
N PRO A 264 -0.26 3.34 -14.31
CA PRO A 264 -1.27 4.31 -13.87
C PRO A 264 -1.27 4.47 -12.36
N TYR A 265 -1.73 5.62 -11.88
CA TYR A 265 -1.84 5.92 -10.45
C TYR A 265 -3.26 6.37 -10.09
N ASN A 266 -3.72 5.95 -8.94
CA ASN A 266 -4.99 6.36 -8.38
C ASN A 266 -4.80 7.55 -7.42
N PRO A 267 -5.60 8.63 -7.51
CA PRO A 267 -5.56 9.74 -6.57
C PRO A 267 -6.21 9.35 -5.24
N VAL A 268 -5.71 9.90 -4.14
CA VAL A 268 -6.32 9.75 -2.81
C VAL A 268 -6.22 11.06 -2.04
N ALA A 269 -7.35 11.55 -1.55
CA ALA A 269 -7.39 12.58 -0.52
C ALA A 269 -7.55 11.92 0.86
N ILE A 270 -6.85 12.46 1.84
CA ILE A 270 -6.92 12.02 3.23
C ILE A 270 -7.41 13.22 4.04
N VAL A 271 -8.57 13.08 4.66
CA VAL A 271 -9.15 14.11 5.54
C VAL A 271 -8.99 13.67 6.99
N GLY A 272 -8.21 14.42 7.75
CA GLY A 272 -8.03 14.26 9.19
C GLY A 272 -9.22 14.82 9.94
N LEU A 273 -9.77 14.04 10.85
CA LEU A 273 -10.99 14.30 11.57
C LEU A 273 -10.80 14.09 13.07
N ASP A 274 -11.52 14.85 13.85
CA ASP A 274 -11.72 14.61 15.26
C ASP A 274 -13.20 14.39 15.56
N PHE A 275 -13.47 13.36 16.35
CA PHE A 275 -14.80 13.07 16.88
C PHE A 275 -14.68 12.83 18.38
N GLU A 276 -15.60 13.35 19.18
CA GLU A 276 -15.64 13.12 20.62
C GLU A 276 -15.81 11.64 20.95
N SER A 277 -16.73 10.97 20.27
CA SER A 277 -16.89 9.52 20.37
C SER A 277 -17.41 8.92 19.09
N ILE A 278 -16.83 7.81 18.65
CA ILE A 278 -17.36 6.97 17.57
C ILE A 278 -17.56 5.56 18.09
N THR A 279 -18.73 5.05 17.88
CA THR A 279 -19.05 3.62 18.07
C THR A 279 -19.43 3.03 16.71
N PRO A 280 -18.97 1.82 16.40
CA PRO A 280 -18.13 0.95 17.26
C PRO A 280 -16.63 1.26 17.14
N LYS A 281 -15.86 1.08 18.23
CA LYS A 281 -14.40 1.13 18.21
C LYS A 281 -13.87 0.02 17.31
N SER A 282 -13.02 0.33 16.35
CA SER A 282 -12.53 -0.62 15.35
C SER A 282 -11.27 -0.08 14.65
N PHE A 283 -10.68 -0.90 13.79
CA PHE A 283 -9.68 -0.45 12.83
C PHE A 283 -10.26 0.62 11.89
N GLY A 284 -11.46 0.36 11.39
CA GLY A 284 -12.11 1.26 10.47
C GLY A 284 -13.29 0.64 9.73
N ILE A 285 -13.83 1.43 8.84
CA ILE A 285 -14.98 1.11 8.01
C ILE A 285 -14.53 1.19 6.56
N LEU A 286 -14.75 0.15 5.76
CA LEU A 286 -14.63 0.17 4.32
C LEU A 286 -15.99 0.41 3.68
N THR A 287 -16.02 1.05 2.52
CA THR A 287 -17.28 1.35 1.82
C THR A 287 -17.36 0.64 0.49
N ILE A 288 -18.56 0.31 0.04
CA ILE A 288 -18.77 -0.32 -1.26
C ILE A 288 -19.02 0.71 -2.37
N LYS A 289 -19.82 1.75 -2.10
CA LYS A 289 -20.34 2.67 -3.11
C LYS A 289 -19.88 4.12 -2.95
N ASN A 290 -19.57 4.54 -1.72
CA ASN A 290 -19.25 5.93 -1.40
C ASN A 290 -17.96 6.40 -2.07
N LYS A 291 -17.79 7.70 -2.22
CA LYS A 291 -16.55 8.35 -2.69
C LYS A 291 -15.42 8.16 -1.68
N THR A 292 -15.77 8.11 -0.40
CA THR A 292 -14.89 7.66 0.69
C THR A 292 -14.65 6.16 0.55
N LEU A 293 -13.38 5.77 0.36
CA LEU A 293 -12.94 4.37 0.26
C LEU A 293 -13.00 3.68 1.62
N GLY A 294 -12.68 4.43 2.66
CA GLY A 294 -12.73 3.96 4.04
C GLY A 294 -12.43 5.05 5.05
N ILE A 295 -12.82 4.77 6.30
CA ILE A 295 -12.57 5.59 7.48
C ILE A 295 -11.66 4.79 8.39
N LEU A 296 -10.47 5.30 8.68
CA LEU A 296 -9.49 4.70 9.60
C LEU A 296 -9.58 5.37 10.96
N MET A 297 -9.70 4.57 12.01
CA MET A 297 -9.89 5.05 13.38
C MET A 297 -8.59 4.97 14.18
N ASP A 298 -7.58 5.75 13.79
CA ASP A 298 -6.23 5.69 14.33
C ASP A 298 -6.20 5.80 15.86
N LYS A 299 -7.04 6.62 16.44
CA LYS A 299 -7.16 6.83 17.90
C LYS A 299 -7.54 5.58 18.71
N TYR A 300 -8.08 4.55 18.06
CA TYR A 300 -8.43 3.28 18.71
C TYR A 300 -7.43 2.17 18.44
N ILE A 301 -6.40 2.45 17.62
CA ILE A 301 -5.48 1.43 17.13
C ILE A 301 -4.10 1.61 17.75
N PHE A 302 -3.63 2.84 17.83
CA PHE A 302 -2.29 3.15 18.32
C PHE A 302 -2.32 4.22 19.40
N PRO A 303 -1.44 4.15 20.40
CA PRO A 303 -1.26 5.23 21.37
C PRO A 303 -0.80 6.51 20.64
N ASN A 304 -1.05 7.66 21.26
CA ASN A 304 -0.68 9.00 20.76
C ASN A 304 -1.31 9.43 19.42
N ARG A 305 -2.18 8.61 18.82
CA ARG A 305 -2.91 8.95 17.59
C ARG A 305 -4.34 9.31 17.91
N ASN A 306 -4.60 10.60 18.12
CA ASN A 306 -5.91 11.08 18.56
C ASN A 306 -6.91 11.30 17.41
N GLY A 307 -6.49 11.13 16.16
CA GLY A 307 -7.30 11.41 14.98
C GLY A 307 -8.00 10.22 14.36
N ILE A 308 -8.87 10.54 13.43
CA ILE A 308 -9.54 9.63 12.50
C ILE A 308 -9.24 10.14 11.11
N ARG A 309 -9.12 9.25 10.13
CA ARG A 309 -8.86 9.64 8.75
C ARG A 309 -9.92 9.07 7.82
N ALA A 310 -10.56 9.93 7.03
CA ALA A 310 -11.34 9.51 5.88
C ALA A 310 -10.45 9.53 4.62
N MET A 311 -10.46 8.44 3.88
CA MET A 311 -9.71 8.30 2.63
C MET A 311 -10.69 8.31 1.46
N LEU A 312 -10.57 9.26 0.54
CA LEU A 312 -11.49 9.48 -0.58
C LEU A 312 -10.76 9.31 -1.92
N GLY A 313 -11.50 8.99 -2.97
CA GLY A 313 -10.97 8.98 -4.34
C GLY A 313 -10.75 7.60 -4.92
N GLY A 314 -9.51 7.30 -5.28
CA GLY A 314 -9.16 6.10 -6.00
C GLY A 314 -9.69 6.06 -7.42
N ALA A 315 -9.66 4.87 -8.03
CA ALA A 315 -10.25 4.63 -9.35
C ALA A 315 -11.77 4.80 -9.36
N ARG A 316 -12.42 4.74 -8.19
CA ARG A 316 -13.87 4.91 -8.04
C ARG A 316 -14.29 6.37 -8.19
N TYR A 317 -13.44 7.30 -7.80
CA TYR A 317 -13.68 8.74 -7.85
C TYR A 317 -12.39 9.47 -8.19
N SER A 318 -11.95 9.31 -9.43
CA SER A 318 -10.67 9.85 -9.92
C SER A 318 -10.68 11.38 -10.07
N GLU A 319 -11.86 11.99 -10.19
CA GLU A 319 -12.06 13.44 -10.30
C GLU A 319 -11.59 14.20 -9.06
N ILE A 320 -11.42 13.52 -7.93
CA ILE A 320 -10.97 14.14 -6.68
C ILE A 320 -9.63 14.89 -6.84
N LYS A 321 -8.79 14.47 -7.78
CA LYS A 321 -7.49 15.14 -8.07
C LYS A 321 -7.63 16.57 -8.58
N ASP A 322 -8.80 16.93 -9.11
CA ASP A 322 -9.09 18.21 -9.75
C ASP A 322 -9.97 19.11 -8.86
N LEU A 323 -10.42 18.59 -7.71
CA LEU A 323 -11.22 19.33 -6.74
C LEU A 323 -10.35 20.23 -5.85
N ASN A 324 -10.95 21.34 -5.38
CA ASN A 324 -10.36 22.17 -4.34
C ASN A 324 -10.60 21.58 -2.93
N GLU A 325 -9.98 22.18 -1.92
CA GLU A 325 -10.06 21.68 -0.53
C GLU A 325 -11.46 21.67 0.04
N GLU A 326 -12.27 22.71 -0.23
CA GLU A 326 -13.65 22.82 0.26
C GLU A 326 -14.53 21.72 -0.32
N GLU A 327 -14.40 21.44 -1.62
CA GLU A 327 -15.13 20.37 -2.31
C GLU A 327 -14.74 18.98 -1.79
N ILE A 328 -13.45 18.76 -1.51
CA ILE A 328 -12.97 17.50 -0.91
C ILE A 328 -13.55 17.31 0.49
N ILE A 329 -13.48 18.36 1.33
CA ILE A 329 -14.02 18.33 2.70
C ILE A 329 -15.52 18.09 2.68
N LYS A 330 -16.26 18.81 1.84
CA LYS A 330 -17.70 18.61 1.68
C LYS A 330 -18.03 17.17 1.31
N THR A 331 -17.33 16.63 0.31
CA THR A 331 -17.52 15.22 -0.12
C THR A 331 -17.27 14.24 1.02
N ALA A 332 -16.22 14.48 1.83
CA ALA A 332 -15.92 13.65 3.00
C ALA A 332 -17.03 13.71 4.04
N LEU A 333 -17.53 14.92 4.35
CA LEU A 333 -18.57 15.12 5.34
C LEU A 333 -19.91 14.50 4.91
N ASP A 334 -20.30 14.65 3.64
CA ASP A 334 -21.52 14.04 3.09
C ASP A 334 -21.51 12.51 3.28
N ASP A 335 -20.40 11.84 2.92
CA ASP A 335 -20.23 10.39 3.13
C ASP A 335 -20.19 10.02 4.63
N ILE A 336 -19.51 10.82 5.47
CA ILE A 336 -19.40 10.54 6.91
C ILE A 336 -20.76 10.63 7.59
N TYR A 337 -21.58 11.62 7.29
CA TYR A 337 -22.94 11.76 7.84
C TYR A 337 -23.87 10.62 7.43
N GLU A 338 -23.67 10.08 6.22
CA GLU A 338 -24.38 8.89 5.76
C GLU A 338 -23.95 7.63 6.53
N ILE A 339 -22.61 7.42 6.68
CA ILE A 339 -22.03 6.20 7.24
C ILE A 339 -22.16 6.16 8.77
N ILE A 340 -21.97 7.30 9.44
CA ILE A 340 -21.93 7.43 10.90
C ILE A 340 -23.04 8.38 11.34
N LYS A 341 -24.18 7.81 11.71
CA LYS A 341 -25.33 8.59 12.20
C LYS A 341 -24.94 9.42 13.44
N ASN A 342 -25.42 10.66 13.46
CA ASN A 342 -25.14 11.63 14.53
C ASN A 342 -23.63 11.98 14.68
N ALA A 343 -22.83 11.79 13.62
CA ALA A 343 -21.46 12.29 13.61
C ALA A 343 -21.45 13.82 13.73
N ASN A 344 -20.48 14.32 14.51
CA ASN A 344 -20.18 15.76 14.56
C ASN A 344 -18.65 15.92 14.36
N PRO A 345 -18.18 15.71 13.12
CA PRO A 345 -16.75 15.72 12.82
C PRO A 345 -16.19 17.13 12.78
N LYS A 346 -15.05 17.33 13.44
CA LYS A 346 -14.22 18.51 13.28
C LYS A 346 -13.09 18.19 12.30
N ILE A 347 -12.98 18.98 11.23
CA ILE A 347 -11.86 18.86 10.29
C ILE A 347 -10.61 19.42 10.94
N THR A 348 -9.52 18.64 10.90
CA THR A 348 -8.26 19.02 11.52
C THR A 348 -7.13 19.10 10.49
N TRP A 349 -7.24 18.37 9.38
CA TRP A 349 -6.18 18.29 8.38
C TRP A 349 -6.71 17.75 7.05
N LEU A 350 -6.00 18.09 5.94
CA LEU A 350 -6.26 17.56 4.63
C LEU A 350 -4.94 17.35 3.87
N LYS A 351 -4.84 16.23 3.16
CA LYS A 351 -3.77 15.95 2.21
C LYS A 351 -4.31 15.32 0.94
N LEU A 352 -4.08 15.96 -0.19
CA LEU A 352 -4.37 15.39 -1.51
C LEU A 352 -3.09 14.85 -2.15
N HIS A 353 -3.11 13.57 -2.48
CA HIS A 353 -2.12 12.93 -3.35
C HIS A 353 -2.75 12.69 -4.72
N LYS A 354 -2.43 13.51 -5.71
CA LYS A 354 -2.97 13.38 -7.09
C LYS A 354 -2.58 12.06 -7.75
N ASN A 355 -1.41 11.53 -7.41
CA ASN A 355 -0.88 10.24 -7.84
C ASN A 355 -0.47 9.42 -6.60
N ALA A 356 -1.44 8.88 -5.87
CA ALA A 356 -1.20 8.26 -4.56
C ALA A 356 -0.65 6.84 -4.66
N ILE A 357 -1.39 5.95 -5.30
CA ILE A 357 -1.12 4.51 -5.30
C ILE A 357 -1.04 4.02 -6.74
N PRO A 358 0.06 3.31 -7.13
CA PRO A 358 0.15 2.70 -8.45
C PRO A 358 -0.95 1.63 -8.60
N ASN A 359 -1.61 1.62 -9.75
CA ASN A 359 -2.57 0.59 -10.08
C ASN A 359 -1.87 -0.52 -10.86
N TYR A 360 -1.87 -1.72 -10.32
CA TYR A 360 -1.34 -2.91 -10.97
C TYR A 360 -2.39 -3.45 -11.96
N SER A 361 -2.46 -2.79 -13.12
CA SER A 361 -3.40 -3.15 -14.20
C SER A 361 -3.07 -4.51 -14.82
N LEU A 362 -3.95 -4.99 -15.70
CA LEU A 362 -3.64 -6.16 -16.51
C LEU A 362 -2.32 -5.95 -17.28
N SER A 363 -1.54 -7.01 -17.40
CA SER A 363 -0.19 -7.01 -17.98
C SER A 363 0.88 -6.25 -17.17
N HIS A 364 0.58 -5.84 -15.93
CA HIS A 364 1.54 -5.11 -15.10
C HIS A 364 2.86 -5.87 -14.88
N GLN A 365 2.81 -7.19 -14.65
CA GLN A 365 4.02 -7.99 -14.47
C GLN A 365 4.92 -7.94 -15.71
N LYS A 366 4.35 -8.09 -16.90
CA LYS A 366 5.07 -7.99 -18.17
C LYS A 366 5.65 -6.59 -18.38
N LEU A 367 4.86 -5.55 -18.08
CA LEU A 367 5.32 -4.16 -18.18
C LEU A 367 6.53 -3.92 -17.26
N VAL A 368 6.51 -4.45 -16.03
CA VAL A 368 7.64 -4.30 -15.07
C VAL A 368 8.88 -5.05 -15.55
N GLU A 369 8.74 -6.26 -16.13
CA GLU A 369 9.84 -6.99 -16.75
C GLU A 369 10.47 -6.19 -17.89
N ASP A 370 9.65 -5.61 -18.77
CA ASP A 370 10.11 -4.79 -19.90
C ASP A 370 10.82 -3.51 -19.41
N ILE A 371 10.30 -2.87 -18.36
CA ILE A 371 10.93 -1.70 -17.71
C ILE A 371 12.30 -2.06 -17.16
N PHE A 372 12.43 -3.14 -16.40
CA PHE A 372 13.70 -3.53 -15.81
C PHE A 372 14.72 -3.94 -16.87
N THR A 373 14.29 -4.71 -17.87
CA THR A 373 15.15 -5.09 -19.01
C THR A 373 15.65 -3.87 -19.78
N GLU A 374 14.81 -2.86 -19.96
CA GLU A 374 15.23 -1.65 -20.68
C GLU A 374 16.18 -0.80 -19.82
N ALA A 375 15.92 -0.67 -18.50
CA ALA A 375 16.74 0.11 -17.57
C ALA A 375 18.17 -0.46 -17.44
N GLU A 376 18.31 -1.79 -17.40
CA GLU A 376 19.59 -2.47 -17.28
C GLU A 376 20.55 -2.16 -18.44
N LYS A 377 20.06 -1.85 -19.63
CA LYS A 377 20.89 -1.45 -20.78
C LYS A 377 21.71 -0.17 -20.52
N PHE A 378 21.26 0.65 -19.59
CA PHE A 378 21.86 1.93 -19.25
C PHE A 378 22.49 1.94 -17.85
N ASN A 379 22.66 0.77 -17.22
CA ASN A 379 23.15 0.67 -15.84
C ASN A 379 22.28 1.42 -14.82
N ILE A 380 20.98 1.53 -15.11
CA ILE A 380 19.98 2.16 -14.24
C ILE A 380 19.17 1.08 -13.56
N TYR A 381 18.99 1.24 -12.26
CA TYR A 381 18.22 0.33 -11.43
C TYR A 381 16.98 1.03 -10.88
N LEU A 382 15.90 0.29 -10.69
CA LEU A 382 14.62 0.84 -10.25
C LEU A 382 14.14 0.07 -9.02
N THR A 383 13.61 0.79 -8.04
CA THR A 383 12.95 0.21 -6.87
C THR A 383 11.81 1.12 -6.41
N GLY A 384 10.87 0.57 -5.63
CA GLY A 384 9.72 1.31 -5.14
C GLY A 384 8.42 0.54 -5.26
N ASN A 385 7.34 1.15 -4.80
CA ASN A 385 6.01 0.55 -4.77
C ASN A 385 5.33 0.45 -6.15
N ALA A 386 5.93 1.02 -7.18
CA ALA A 386 5.39 0.98 -8.54
C ALA A 386 5.53 -0.38 -9.24
N TYR A 387 6.38 -1.26 -8.73
CA TYR A 387 6.83 -2.45 -9.47
C TYR A 387 6.34 -3.77 -8.85
N ASN A 388 6.87 -4.15 -7.68
CA ASN A 388 6.70 -5.49 -7.10
C ASN A 388 6.13 -5.46 -5.67
N GLY A 389 4.92 -4.92 -5.50
CA GLY A 389 4.25 -4.80 -4.21
C GLY A 389 4.26 -3.39 -3.64
N ILE A 390 3.09 -2.98 -3.13
CA ILE A 390 2.85 -1.60 -2.69
C ILE A 390 3.08 -1.39 -1.19
N SER A 391 3.20 -2.46 -0.41
CA SER A 391 3.27 -2.35 1.04
C SER A 391 4.64 -1.86 1.52
N PHE A 392 4.67 -1.33 2.74
CA PHE A 392 5.92 -0.98 3.43
C PHE A 392 6.90 -2.17 3.49
N ASN A 393 6.38 -3.36 3.79
CA ASN A 393 7.15 -4.59 3.82
C ASN A 393 7.73 -4.96 2.45
N ASP A 394 6.94 -4.81 1.39
CA ASP A 394 7.40 -5.09 0.03
C ASP A 394 8.51 -4.13 -0.40
N CYS A 395 8.38 -2.85 -0.08
CA CYS A 395 9.41 -1.86 -0.37
C CYS A 395 10.76 -2.20 0.28
N ILE A 396 10.75 -2.59 1.57
CA ILE A 396 11.98 -2.99 2.28
C ILE A 396 12.55 -4.28 1.68
N LYS A 397 11.71 -5.28 1.42
CA LYS A 397 12.12 -6.55 0.83
C LYS A 397 12.75 -6.35 -0.56
N ASN A 398 12.08 -5.60 -1.42
CA ASN A 398 12.57 -5.33 -2.78
C ASN A 398 13.90 -4.56 -2.77
N SER A 399 14.05 -3.62 -1.82
CA SER A 399 15.32 -2.90 -1.63
C SER A 399 16.44 -3.82 -1.16
N PHE A 400 16.15 -4.77 -0.27
CA PHE A 400 17.10 -5.79 0.13
C PHE A 400 17.52 -6.68 -1.05
N GLU A 401 16.57 -7.18 -1.84
CA GLU A 401 16.83 -8.03 -3.00
C GLU A 401 17.65 -7.29 -4.08
N LEU A 402 17.35 -6.00 -4.30
CA LEU A 402 18.14 -5.16 -5.21
C LEU A 402 19.57 -4.95 -4.66
N ALA A 403 19.72 -4.73 -3.35
CA ALA A 403 21.04 -4.59 -2.74
C ALA A 403 21.91 -5.83 -2.95
N GLU A 404 21.35 -7.03 -2.76
CA GLU A 404 22.06 -8.29 -2.99
C GLU A 404 22.48 -8.51 -4.46
N ARG A 405 21.71 -7.93 -5.41
CA ARG A 405 22.11 -7.93 -6.84
C ARG A 405 23.25 -6.95 -7.12
N LEU A 406 23.23 -5.77 -6.48
CA LEU A 406 24.23 -4.73 -6.73
C LEU A 406 25.59 -5.02 -6.09
N LYS A 407 25.65 -5.89 -5.09
CA LYS A 407 26.90 -6.36 -4.45
C LYS A 407 27.68 -7.37 -5.29
N LYS A 408 27.01 -8.02 -6.23
CA LYS A 408 27.61 -8.97 -7.19
C LYS A 408 28.26 -8.25 -8.36
#